data_eaa16f7e8b46644992f0b10a1bf725cc
#
_entry.id   eaa16f7e8b46644992f0b10a1bf725cc
#
_cell.length_a   1.000
_cell.length_b   1.000
_cell.length_c   1.000
_cell.angle_alpha   90.00
_cell.angle_beta   90.00
_cell.angle_gamma   90.00
#
_symmetry.space_group_name_H-M   'P 1'
#
loop_
_entity.id
_entity.type
_entity.pdbx_description
1 polymer ?
#
loop_
_entity_poly.entity_id
_entity_poly.type
_entity_poly.pdbx_seq_one_letter_code
_entity_poly.pdbx_strand_id
1 'polypeptide(L)'
;ASAWDKVVDLNLKAPFYLTRACLPMLTAAGTADDPARIINVGSIDGLRVPELPTYSYSTSKAAVHQLTRVLAKELGPRHVTVNAIAPGPFESKMMAATLEAFGDHIAASSPLGRIGRPDDMAGTAVFLSSRAGSYVTGAVIPVDGGICTTR
;
A
#
# COMPACT_ATOMS: atom_id res chain seq x y z
N ALA A 1 -22.18 9.99 -8.00
CA ALA A 1 -20.75 9.78 -8.30
C ALA A 1 -20.61 8.58 -9.24
N SER A 2 -19.77 8.70 -10.28
CA SER A 2 -19.43 7.59 -11.16
C SER A 2 -18.63 6.51 -10.42
N ALA A 3 -18.47 5.33 -11.03
CA ALA A 3 -17.59 4.30 -10.46
C ALA A 3 -16.13 4.81 -10.31
N TRP A 4 -15.69 5.63 -11.27
CA TRP A 4 -14.40 6.30 -11.20
C TRP A 4 -14.26 7.18 -9.96
N ASP A 5 -15.22 8.06 -9.72
CA ASP A 5 -15.19 8.98 -8.57
C ASP A 5 -15.13 8.23 -7.24
N LYS A 6 -15.95 7.17 -7.09
CA LYS A 6 -15.96 6.34 -5.87
C LYS A 6 -14.62 5.71 -5.58
N VAL A 7 -13.93 5.21 -6.62
CA VAL A 7 -12.61 4.59 -6.45
C VAL A 7 -11.56 5.63 -6.07
N VAL A 8 -11.55 6.79 -6.73
CA VAL A 8 -10.61 7.88 -6.42
C VAL A 8 -10.88 8.46 -5.04
N ASP A 9 -12.14 8.65 -4.68
CA ASP A 9 -12.54 9.16 -3.36
C ASP A 9 -12.05 8.22 -2.24
N LEU A 10 -12.23 6.91 -2.40
CA LEU A 10 -11.81 5.94 -1.41
C LEU A 10 -10.30 5.76 -1.37
N ASN A 11 -9.65 5.56 -2.52
CA ASN A 11 -8.26 5.14 -2.57
C ASN A 11 -7.26 6.30 -2.43
N LEU A 12 -7.65 7.52 -2.77
CA LEU A 12 -6.74 8.67 -2.79
C LEU A 12 -7.19 9.80 -1.85
N LYS A 13 -8.43 10.28 -1.99
CA LYS A 13 -8.88 11.41 -1.17
C LYS A 13 -9.02 11.04 0.30
N ALA A 14 -9.59 9.86 0.59
CA ALA A 14 -9.78 9.42 1.98
C ALA A 14 -8.47 9.32 2.75
N PRO A 15 -7.39 8.66 2.25
CA PRO A 15 -6.09 8.66 2.92
C PRO A 15 -5.52 10.05 3.19
N PHE A 16 -5.65 10.97 2.23
CA PHE A 16 -5.19 12.35 2.42
C PHE A 16 -5.95 13.08 3.52
N TYR A 17 -7.28 13.06 3.47
CA TYR A 17 -8.10 13.75 4.48
C TYR A 17 -8.00 13.12 5.86
N LEU A 18 -7.88 11.78 5.93
CA LEU A 18 -7.66 11.09 7.20
C LEU A 18 -6.30 11.47 7.80
N THR A 19 -5.23 11.47 6.99
CA THR A 19 -3.91 11.94 7.41
C THR A 19 -4.00 13.36 7.98
N ARG A 20 -4.65 14.29 7.26
CA ARG A 20 -4.83 15.67 7.71
C ARG A 20 -5.59 15.77 9.04
N ALA A 21 -6.64 14.97 9.19
CA ALA A 21 -7.45 14.97 10.43
C ALA A 21 -6.66 14.40 11.63
N CYS A 22 -5.83 13.37 11.40
CA CYS A 22 -5.01 12.73 12.44
C CYS A 22 -3.69 13.47 12.72
N LEU A 23 -3.30 14.44 11.89
CA LEU A 23 -1.99 15.06 11.95
C LEU A 23 -1.65 15.68 13.31
N PRO A 24 -2.55 16.38 14.03
CA PRO A 24 -2.23 16.90 15.36
C PRO A 24 -1.84 15.79 16.35
N MET A 25 -2.54 14.66 16.33
CA MET A 25 -2.25 13.52 17.21
C MET A 25 -0.93 12.82 16.81
N LEU A 26 -0.70 12.64 15.52
CA LEU A 26 0.52 12.01 15.01
C LEU A 26 1.76 12.82 15.40
N THR A 27 1.71 14.15 15.22
CA THR A 27 2.84 15.03 15.56
C THR A 27 3.05 15.19 17.06
N ALA A 28 2.01 15.03 17.86
CA ALA A 28 2.14 15.05 19.34
C ALA A 28 2.73 13.73 19.87
N ALA A 29 2.50 12.61 19.18
CA ALA A 29 2.97 11.28 19.58
C ALA A 29 4.38 10.96 19.07
N GLY A 30 4.78 11.49 17.91
CA GLY A 30 6.06 11.17 17.27
C GLY A 30 7.25 11.84 17.94
N THR A 31 8.36 11.11 18.07
CA THR A 31 9.65 11.61 18.54
C THR A 31 10.75 11.26 17.53
N ALA A 32 11.95 11.82 17.71
CA ALA A 32 13.10 11.49 16.86
C ALA A 32 13.47 10.00 16.96
N ASP A 33 13.36 9.39 18.14
CA ASP A 33 13.71 7.99 18.38
C ASP A 33 12.57 7.02 18.04
N ASP A 34 11.34 7.49 18.14
CA ASP A 34 10.13 6.70 17.83
C ASP A 34 9.09 7.56 17.08
N PRO A 35 9.25 7.73 15.75
CA PRO A 35 8.33 8.51 14.95
C PRO A 35 6.92 7.92 14.96
N ALA A 36 5.89 8.75 14.81
CA ALA A 36 4.55 8.27 14.48
C ALA A 36 4.53 7.66 13.07
N ARG A 37 3.59 6.76 12.80
CA ARG A 37 3.54 5.96 11.56
C ARG A 37 2.26 6.21 10.78
N ILE A 38 2.42 6.40 9.47
CA ILE A 38 1.33 6.30 8.49
C ILE A 38 1.69 5.19 7.52
N ILE A 39 0.82 4.20 7.37
CA ILE A 39 0.99 3.09 6.44
C ILE A 39 -0.19 3.10 5.49
N ASN A 40 0.05 3.51 4.25
CA ASN A 40 -0.94 3.48 3.19
C ASN A 40 -1.01 2.08 2.54
N VAL A 41 -2.19 1.68 2.11
CA VAL A 41 -2.36 0.44 1.34
C VAL A 41 -2.45 0.77 -0.14
N GLY A 42 -1.34 0.55 -0.83
CA GLY A 42 -1.22 0.67 -2.28
C GLY A 42 -1.69 -0.58 -3.04
N SER A 43 -0.98 -0.91 -4.10
CA SER A 43 -1.11 -2.15 -4.89
C SER A 43 0.07 -2.25 -5.85
N ILE A 44 0.47 -3.46 -6.23
CA ILE A 44 1.43 -3.64 -7.35
C ILE A 44 0.88 -3.09 -8.67
N ASP A 45 -0.45 -2.99 -8.83
CA ASP A 45 -1.08 -2.36 -10.00
C ASP A 45 -0.85 -0.84 -10.07
N GLY A 46 -0.35 -0.23 -9.01
CA GLY A 46 0.17 1.13 -9.03
C GLY A 46 1.67 1.23 -9.31
N LEU A 47 2.38 0.10 -9.41
CA LEU A 47 3.81 0.00 -9.71
C LEU A 47 4.06 -0.51 -11.13
N ARG A 48 3.16 -1.33 -11.65
CA ARG A 48 3.23 -1.90 -12.99
C ARG A 48 1.89 -1.71 -13.71
N VAL A 49 1.87 -1.93 -15.01
CA VAL A 49 0.63 -1.99 -15.79
C VAL A 49 -0.07 -3.32 -15.48
N PRO A 50 -1.32 -3.32 -14.99
CA PRO A 50 -2.07 -4.55 -14.75
C PRO A 50 -2.51 -5.20 -16.06
N GLU A 51 -2.74 -6.51 -16.04
CA GLU A 51 -3.25 -7.25 -17.20
C GLU A 51 -4.71 -6.89 -17.52
N LEU A 52 -5.51 -6.59 -16.48
CA LEU A 52 -6.90 -6.17 -16.63
C LEU A 52 -6.99 -4.64 -16.69
N PRO A 53 -7.92 -4.07 -17.51
CA PRO A 53 -8.06 -2.63 -17.69
C PRO A 53 -8.73 -1.97 -16.47
N THR A 54 -8.05 -1.96 -15.34
CA THR A 54 -8.52 -1.39 -14.06
C THR A 54 -8.15 0.09 -13.95
N TYR A 55 -8.58 0.93 -14.90
CA TYR A 55 -8.12 2.32 -15.03
C TYR A 55 -8.17 3.14 -13.76
N SER A 56 -9.34 3.29 -13.12
CA SER A 56 -9.48 4.10 -11.91
C SER A 56 -8.72 3.50 -10.71
N TYR A 57 -8.69 2.17 -10.62
CA TYR A 57 -7.99 1.49 -9.54
C TYR A 57 -6.48 1.65 -9.67
N SER A 58 -5.88 1.25 -10.78
CA SER A 58 -4.42 1.31 -10.97
C SER A 58 -3.88 2.73 -10.89
N THR A 59 -4.58 3.70 -11.50
CA THR A 59 -4.18 5.11 -11.42
C THR A 59 -4.32 5.68 -10.02
N SER A 60 -5.38 5.35 -9.28
CA SER A 60 -5.53 5.78 -7.88
C SER A 60 -4.46 5.16 -6.96
N LYS A 61 -4.06 3.90 -7.21
CA LYS A 61 -3.00 3.23 -6.45
C LYS A 61 -1.61 3.81 -6.77
N ALA A 62 -1.33 4.17 -8.02
CA ALA A 62 -0.13 4.92 -8.38
C ALA A 62 -0.11 6.31 -7.70
N ALA A 63 -1.25 6.99 -7.67
CA ALA A 63 -1.39 8.29 -7.02
C ALA A 63 -1.16 8.22 -5.49
N VAL A 64 -1.67 7.18 -4.80
CA VAL A 64 -1.40 7.03 -3.35
C VAL A 64 0.06 6.69 -3.06
N HIS A 65 0.78 6.02 -3.96
CA HIS A 65 2.22 5.82 -3.84
C HIS A 65 2.96 7.16 -3.91
N GLN A 66 2.58 8.04 -4.84
CA GLN A 66 3.18 9.36 -4.93
C GLN A 66 2.80 10.24 -3.74
N LEU A 67 1.53 10.21 -3.30
CA LEU A 67 1.08 10.89 -2.09
C LEU A 67 1.91 10.45 -0.86
N THR A 68 2.19 9.16 -0.73
CA THR A 68 3.07 8.61 0.32
C THR A 68 4.43 9.30 0.35
N ARG A 69 5.07 9.47 -0.80
CA ARG A 69 6.39 10.11 -0.92
C ARG A 69 6.33 11.61 -0.58
N VAL A 70 5.30 12.30 -1.06
CA VAL A 70 5.10 13.74 -0.77
C VAL A 70 4.90 13.95 0.73
N LEU A 71 4.01 13.17 1.34
CA LEU A 71 3.75 13.24 2.78
C LEU A 71 4.97 12.86 3.62
N ALA A 72 5.74 11.86 3.20
CA ALA A 72 6.96 11.45 3.88
C ALA A 72 8.00 12.60 3.94
N LYS A 73 8.18 13.31 2.83
CA LYS A 73 9.07 14.48 2.76
C LYS A 73 8.59 15.62 3.66
N GLU A 74 7.28 15.89 3.65
CA GLU A 74 6.69 17.00 4.41
C GLU A 74 6.64 16.70 5.91
N LEU A 75 6.29 15.47 6.29
CA LEU A 75 6.02 15.11 7.69
C LEU A 75 7.25 14.54 8.43
N GLY A 76 8.31 14.15 7.72
CA GLY A 76 9.55 13.66 8.32
C GLY A 76 10.14 14.62 9.37
N PRO A 77 10.26 15.94 9.11
CA PRO A 77 10.73 16.91 10.11
C PRO A 77 9.82 17.02 11.35
N ARG A 78 8.62 16.48 11.29
CA ARG A 78 7.63 16.44 12.38
C ARG A 78 7.58 15.07 13.06
N HIS A 79 8.58 14.24 12.84
CA HIS A 79 8.68 12.89 13.40
C HIS A 79 7.51 11.98 13.04
N VAL A 80 7.09 12.01 11.78
CA VAL A 80 6.07 11.12 11.22
C VAL A 80 6.64 10.42 9.99
N THR A 81 6.73 9.09 10.02
CA THR A 81 7.06 8.31 8.83
C THR A 81 5.81 7.99 8.02
N VAL A 82 5.93 8.00 6.71
CA VAL A 82 4.83 7.66 5.80
C VAL A 82 5.33 6.66 4.77
N ASN A 83 4.76 5.46 4.78
CA ASN A 83 5.12 4.39 3.86
C ASN A 83 3.87 3.80 3.23
N ALA A 84 4.03 3.04 2.16
CA ALA A 84 2.98 2.26 1.55
C ALA A 84 3.37 0.79 1.45
N ILE A 85 2.41 -0.08 1.69
CA ILE A 85 2.49 -1.50 1.32
C ILE A 85 1.76 -1.64 -0.01
N ALA A 86 2.39 -2.31 -0.98
CA ALA A 86 1.83 -2.58 -2.30
C ALA A 86 1.58 -4.09 -2.45
N PRO A 87 0.38 -4.57 -2.06
CA PRO A 87 0.05 -5.99 -2.16
C PRO A 87 -0.02 -6.44 -3.62
N GLY A 88 0.42 -7.69 -3.85
CA GLY A 88 0.08 -8.48 -5.02
C GLY A 88 -1.25 -9.21 -4.83
N PRO A 89 -1.43 -10.38 -5.46
CA PRO A 89 -2.62 -11.20 -5.29
C PRO A 89 -2.70 -11.79 -3.88
N PHE A 90 -3.82 -11.54 -3.21
CA PHE A 90 -4.16 -12.08 -1.90
C PHE A 90 -5.59 -12.61 -1.90
N GLU A 91 -5.86 -13.62 -1.07
CA GLU A 91 -7.23 -14.04 -0.82
C GLU A 91 -8.06 -12.90 -0.22
N SER A 92 -9.14 -12.56 -0.88
CA SER A 92 -10.10 -11.56 -0.42
C SER A 92 -11.46 -11.78 -1.04
N LYS A 93 -12.51 -11.21 -0.45
CA LYS A 93 -13.86 -11.26 -1.03
C LYS A 93 -13.90 -10.68 -2.45
N MET A 94 -13.09 -9.66 -2.71
CA MET A 94 -13.00 -9.03 -4.03
C MET A 94 -12.34 -9.94 -5.08
N MET A 95 -11.37 -10.75 -4.65
CA MET A 95 -10.61 -11.65 -5.52
C MET A 95 -11.20 -13.07 -5.62
N ALA A 96 -12.19 -13.42 -4.82
CA ALA A 96 -12.69 -14.80 -4.71
C ALA A 96 -13.04 -15.42 -6.06
N ALA A 97 -13.88 -14.76 -6.86
CA ALA A 97 -14.28 -15.26 -8.18
C ALA A 97 -13.10 -15.34 -9.18
N THR A 98 -12.16 -14.40 -9.11
CA THR A 98 -10.96 -14.40 -9.96
C THR A 98 -10.02 -15.53 -9.55
N LEU A 99 -9.87 -15.79 -8.27
CA LEU A 99 -9.02 -16.88 -7.76
C LEU A 99 -9.65 -18.25 -8.01
N GLU A 100 -10.96 -18.36 -7.96
CA GLU A 100 -11.66 -19.60 -8.34
C GLU A 100 -11.43 -19.95 -9.82
N ALA A 101 -11.44 -18.95 -10.70
CA ALA A 101 -11.28 -19.17 -12.13
C ALA A 101 -9.80 -19.28 -12.58
N PHE A 102 -8.88 -18.56 -11.94
CA PHE A 102 -7.50 -18.38 -12.41
C PHE A 102 -6.44 -18.52 -11.31
N GLY A 103 -6.77 -19.06 -10.14
CA GLY A 103 -5.90 -19.10 -8.97
C GLY A 103 -4.54 -19.74 -9.23
N ASP A 104 -4.50 -20.88 -9.92
CA ASP A 104 -3.27 -21.57 -10.27
C ASP A 104 -2.38 -20.75 -11.21
N HIS A 105 -2.98 -20.08 -12.19
CA HIS A 105 -2.25 -19.20 -13.11
C HIS A 105 -1.68 -17.99 -12.38
N ILE A 106 -2.46 -17.39 -11.48
CA ILE A 106 -2.03 -16.26 -10.65
C ILE A 106 -0.90 -16.68 -9.71
N ALA A 107 -1.01 -17.84 -9.05
CA ALA A 107 0.04 -18.38 -8.20
C ALA A 107 1.33 -18.65 -8.99
N ALA A 108 1.22 -19.23 -10.19
CA ALA A 108 2.34 -19.49 -11.08
C ALA A 108 3.01 -18.20 -11.61
N SER A 109 2.29 -17.07 -11.61
CA SER A 109 2.87 -15.77 -12.00
C SER A 109 3.84 -15.20 -10.95
N SER A 110 3.77 -15.68 -9.72
CA SER A 110 4.68 -15.31 -8.63
C SER A 110 5.93 -16.20 -8.66
N PRO A 111 7.14 -15.65 -8.60
CA PRO A 111 8.37 -16.43 -8.38
C PRO A 111 8.32 -17.38 -7.18
N LEU A 112 7.56 -17.02 -6.12
CA LEU A 112 7.35 -17.89 -4.96
C LEU A 112 6.28 -18.97 -5.17
N GLY A 113 5.64 -19.05 -6.35
CA GLY A 113 4.69 -20.09 -6.72
C GLY A 113 3.41 -20.14 -5.91
N ARG A 114 3.04 -19.02 -5.25
CA ARG A 114 1.84 -18.94 -4.40
C ARG A 114 1.23 -17.55 -4.37
N ILE A 115 0.00 -17.47 -3.96
CA ILE A 115 -0.70 -16.24 -3.56
C ILE A 115 -0.22 -15.81 -2.16
N GLY A 116 -0.31 -14.53 -1.87
CA GLY A 116 -0.02 -14.00 -0.54
C GLY A 116 -1.02 -14.46 0.52
N ARG A 117 -0.56 -14.62 1.75
CA ARG A 117 -1.34 -14.99 2.92
C ARG A 117 -1.49 -13.78 3.85
N PRO A 118 -2.52 -13.72 4.71
CA PRO A 118 -2.70 -12.62 5.66
C PRO A 118 -1.45 -12.28 6.46
N ASP A 119 -0.66 -13.27 6.88
CA ASP A 119 0.56 -13.09 7.65
C ASP A 119 1.68 -12.38 6.86
N ASP A 120 1.72 -12.53 5.54
CA ASP A 120 2.69 -11.83 4.69
C ASP A 120 2.44 -10.31 4.75
N MET A 121 1.17 -9.88 4.78
CA MET A 121 0.79 -8.47 4.96
C MET A 121 1.00 -7.99 6.39
N ALA A 122 0.58 -8.80 7.36
CA ALA A 122 0.70 -8.47 8.78
C ALA A 122 2.16 -8.27 9.18
N GLY A 123 3.07 -9.16 8.73
CA GLY A 123 4.50 -9.05 9.00
C GLY A 123 5.10 -7.74 8.50
N THR A 124 4.74 -7.32 7.28
CA THR A 124 5.21 -6.06 6.71
C THR A 124 4.65 -4.84 7.48
N ALA A 125 3.38 -4.89 7.87
CA ALA A 125 2.77 -3.83 8.69
C ALA A 125 3.41 -3.74 10.07
N VAL A 126 3.69 -4.87 10.73
CA VAL A 126 4.41 -4.94 12.01
C VAL A 126 5.81 -4.36 11.87
N PHE A 127 6.56 -4.74 10.82
CA PHE A 127 7.89 -4.17 10.56
C PHE A 127 7.82 -2.66 10.47
N LEU A 128 6.95 -2.10 9.63
CA LEU A 128 6.82 -0.65 9.44
C LEU A 128 6.34 0.08 10.71
N SER A 129 5.55 -0.58 11.55
CA SER A 129 5.03 -0.02 12.80
C SER A 129 6.01 -0.12 13.97
N SER A 130 7.00 -0.99 13.88
CA SER A 130 7.96 -1.26 14.95
C SER A 130 9.16 -0.30 14.92
N ARG A 131 10.03 -0.43 15.91
CA ARG A 131 11.33 0.28 15.94
C ARG A 131 12.23 -0.09 14.76
N ALA A 132 12.10 -1.29 14.19
CA ALA A 132 12.85 -1.70 13.00
C ALA A 132 12.50 -0.85 11.77
N GLY A 133 11.27 -0.32 11.70
CA GLY A 133 10.82 0.59 10.65
C GLY A 133 11.05 2.08 10.92
N SER A 134 11.66 2.46 12.07
CA SER A 134 11.75 3.87 12.49
C SER A 134 12.54 4.77 11.53
N TYR A 135 13.46 4.20 10.75
CA TYR A 135 14.26 4.93 9.76
C TYR A 135 13.78 4.68 8.30
N VAL A 136 12.58 4.13 8.13
CA VAL A 136 11.96 3.88 6.82
C VAL A 136 10.85 4.90 6.60
N THR A 137 10.98 5.76 5.59
CA THR A 137 9.93 6.70 5.18
C THR A 137 9.98 6.93 3.67
N GLY A 138 8.81 7.17 3.06
CA GLY A 138 8.65 7.36 1.62
C GLY A 138 8.75 6.06 0.81
N ALA A 139 8.89 4.91 1.46
CA ALA A 139 8.99 3.62 0.79
C ALA A 139 7.61 3.14 0.30
N VAL A 140 7.63 2.46 -0.85
CA VAL A 140 6.51 1.63 -1.35
C VAL A 140 7.03 0.21 -1.40
N ILE A 141 6.55 -0.64 -0.52
CA ILE A 141 7.05 -2.00 -0.33
C ILE A 141 6.11 -3.00 -1.01
N PRO A 142 6.54 -3.63 -2.13
CA PRO A 142 5.78 -4.70 -2.74
C PRO A 142 5.74 -5.91 -1.81
N VAL A 143 4.55 -6.49 -1.64
CA VAL A 143 4.32 -7.77 -0.96
C VAL A 143 3.57 -8.66 -1.93
N ASP A 144 4.30 -9.26 -2.87
CA ASP A 144 3.72 -9.86 -4.07
C ASP A 144 4.41 -11.14 -4.53
N GLY A 145 5.32 -11.66 -3.74
CA GLY A 145 6.09 -12.84 -4.12
C GLY A 145 7.03 -12.64 -5.30
N GLY A 146 7.41 -11.38 -5.60
CA GLY A 146 8.33 -11.01 -6.68
C GLY A 146 7.68 -10.66 -8.02
N ILE A 147 6.36 -10.63 -8.10
CA ILE A 147 5.62 -10.42 -9.37
C ILE A 147 6.01 -9.12 -10.06
N CYS A 148 6.15 -8.00 -9.34
CA CYS A 148 6.46 -6.72 -9.98
C CYS A 148 7.93 -6.33 -9.93
N THR A 149 8.76 -7.05 -9.18
CA THR A 149 10.16 -6.68 -8.95
C THR A 149 11.17 -7.54 -9.72
N THR A 150 10.73 -8.66 -10.28
CA THR A 150 11.61 -9.61 -10.97
C THR A 150 11.32 -9.77 -12.47
N ARG A 151 10.46 -8.90 -13.03
CA ARG A 151 10.09 -8.90 -14.47
C ARG A 151 10.35 -7.54 -15.08
#